data_49af612607bda206055cf447a9b75ba9
#
_entry.id   49af612607bda206055cf447a9b75ba9
#
_cell.length_a   1.000
_cell.length_b   1.000
_cell.length_c   1.000
_cell.angle_alpha   90.00
_cell.angle_beta   90.00
_cell.angle_gamma   90.00
#
_symmetry.space_group_name_H-M   'P 1'
#
loop_
_entity.id
_entity.type
_entity.pdbx_description
1 polymer ?
#
loop_
_entity_poly.entity_id
_entity_poly.type
_entity_poly.pdbx_seq_one_letter_code
_entity_poly.pdbx_strand_id
1 'polypeptide(L)'
;MGAPSGQVPAALEASLADRYRIERELGVGGMATVYLAHDLKHDRDVAIKVLHEDLGATLGPERFLAEIKTTAKLQHPHILPLLDSGAGGGLLYYVMPYVAGETLRNRLTRETQLPIEDAVRIAREVADALAHAHGHGIIHRDIKPENILLQGGHAVVADFGIARA
;
A
#
# COMPACT_ATOMS: atom_id res chain seq x y z
N MET A 1 11.40 -1.98 -23.06
CA MET A 1 11.67 -0.55 -22.82
C MET A 1 10.76 -0.08 -21.71
N GLY A 2 11.32 0.24 -20.57
CA GLY A 2 10.56 0.80 -19.45
C GLY A 2 10.01 2.16 -19.84
N ALA A 3 8.73 2.40 -19.56
CA ALA A 3 8.15 3.74 -19.65
C ALA A 3 8.98 4.70 -18.78
N PRO A 4 9.18 5.94 -19.20
CA PRO A 4 9.92 6.89 -18.39
C PRO A 4 9.26 7.02 -17.01
N SER A 5 10.09 6.95 -15.98
CA SER A 5 9.68 7.15 -14.59
C SER A 5 8.85 8.43 -14.48
N GLY A 6 7.61 8.32 -14.01
CA GLY A 6 6.72 9.46 -13.80
C GLY A 6 5.46 9.48 -14.66
N GLN A 7 5.30 8.57 -15.60
CA GLN A 7 4.12 8.57 -16.47
C GLN A 7 3.21 7.38 -16.15
N VAL A 8 1.96 7.70 -15.80
CA VAL A 8 0.92 6.68 -15.58
C VAL A 8 0.67 5.94 -16.89
N PRO A 9 0.60 4.60 -16.90
CA PRO A 9 0.21 3.86 -18.10
C PRO A 9 -1.18 4.32 -18.58
N ALA A 10 -1.25 4.78 -19.83
CA ALA A 10 -2.47 5.36 -20.39
C ALA A 10 -3.68 4.40 -20.33
N ALA A 11 -3.44 3.11 -20.55
CA ALA A 11 -4.50 2.11 -20.48
C ALA A 11 -5.06 1.94 -19.06
N LEU A 12 -4.21 2.04 -18.03
CA LEU A 12 -4.64 2.00 -16.64
C LEU A 12 -5.45 3.26 -16.28
N GLU A 13 -4.94 4.42 -16.63
CA GLU A 13 -5.61 5.69 -16.40
C GLU A 13 -7.01 5.71 -17.03
N ALA A 14 -7.11 5.26 -18.28
CA ALA A 14 -8.38 5.16 -18.99
C ALA A 14 -9.35 4.19 -18.31
N SER A 15 -8.87 3.05 -17.82
CA SER A 15 -9.72 2.04 -17.17
C SER A 15 -10.22 2.50 -15.79
N LEU A 16 -9.52 3.42 -15.13
CA LEU A 16 -9.87 3.94 -13.80
C LEU A 16 -10.59 5.29 -13.85
N ALA A 17 -10.69 5.93 -15.02
CA ALA A 17 -11.15 7.32 -15.18
C ALA A 17 -12.56 7.58 -14.61
N ASP A 18 -13.43 6.56 -14.56
CA ASP A 18 -14.77 6.68 -14.00
C ASP A 18 -14.79 6.83 -12.47
N ARG A 19 -13.78 6.32 -11.80
CA ARG A 19 -13.71 6.25 -10.34
C ARG A 19 -12.60 7.08 -9.74
N TYR A 20 -11.43 7.09 -10.36
CA TYR A 20 -10.22 7.69 -9.81
C TYR A 20 -9.55 8.59 -10.83
N ARG A 21 -9.20 9.79 -10.40
CA ARG A 21 -8.34 10.70 -11.17
C ARG A 21 -6.93 10.59 -10.61
N ILE A 22 -6.03 10.01 -11.39
CA ILE A 22 -4.63 9.88 -10.99
C ILE A 22 -3.95 11.23 -11.10
N GLU A 23 -3.31 11.67 -10.02
CA GLU A 23 -2.73 13.00 -9.94
C GLU A 23 -1.22 13.00 -10.14
N ARG A 24 -0.50 12.12 -9.41
CA ARG A 24 0.96 12.04 -9.53
C ARG A 24 1.48 10.75 -8.93
N GLU A 25 2.72 10.42 -9.26
CA GLU A 25 3.45 9.32 -8.67
C GLU A 25 3.91 9.69 -7.26
N LEU A 26 3.73 8.78 -6.31
CA LEU A 26 4.22 8.92 -4.94
C LEU A 26 5.54 8.19 -4.73
N GLY A 27 5.73 7.06 -5.41
CA GLY A 27 6.95 6.28 -5.28
C GLY A 27 6.98 5.07 -6.20
N VAL A 28 8.19 4.61 -6.52
CA VAL A 28 8.44 3.42 -7.32
C VAL A 28 9.28 2.45 -6.51
N GLY A 29 8.78 1.22 -6.37
CA GLY A 29 9.55 0.12 -5.80
C GLY A 29 9.88 -0.93 -6.86
N GLY A 30 10.58 -2.00 -6.46
CA GLY A 30 10.91 -3.11 -7.35
C GLY A 30 9.70 -3.89 -7.85
N MET A 31 8.59 -3.88 -7.11
CA MET A 31 7.41 -4.69 -7.41
C MET A 31 6.18 -3.89 -7.82
N ALA A 32 6.14 -2.61 -7.47
CA ALA A 32 4.97 -1.78 -7.70
C ALA A 32 5.31 -0.30 -7.78
N THR A 33 4.40 0.47 -8.36
CA THR A 33 4.41 1.93 -8.35
C THR A 33 3.18 2.42 -7.61
N VAL A 34 3.33 3.42 -6.76
CA VAL A 34 2.22 4.02 -5.99
C VAL A 34 1.91 5.40 -6.54
N TYR A 35 0.63 5.66 -6.79
CA TYR A 35 0.11 6.94 -7.28
C TYR A 35 -0.82 7.58 -6.28
N LEU A 36 -0.73 8.91 -6.16
CA LEU A 36 -1.79 9.70 -5.54
C LEU A 36 -2.93 9.83 -6.54
N ALA A 37 -4.14 9.55 -6.09
CA ALA A 37 -5.33 9.70 -6.91
C ALA A 37 -6.47 10.32 -6.09
N HIS A 38 -7.45 10.88 -6.78
CA HIS A 38 -8.67 11.36 -6.16
C HIS A 38 -9.83 10.42 -6.45
N ASP A 39 -10.47 9.93 -5.41
CA ASP A 39 -11.68 9.11 -5.51
C ASP A 39 -12.86 10.01 -5.82
N LEU A 40 -13.33 9.98 -7.07
CA LEU A 40 -14.38 10.85 -7.56
C LEU A 40 -15.74 10.56 -6.92
N LYS A 41 -15.96 9.31 -6.51
CA LYS A 41 -17.22 8.89 -5.91
C LYS A 41 -17.37 9.37 -4.46
N HIS A 42 -16.27 9.33 -3.70
CA HIS A 42 -16.30 9.66 -2.27
C HIS A 42 -15.60 10.98 -1.94
N ASP A 43 -15.10 11.67 -2.96
CA ASP A 43 -14.44 12.98 -2.83
C ASP A 43 -13.33 12.97 -1.78
N ARG A 44 -12.36 12.07 -1.97
CA ARG A 44 -11.22 11.92 -1.06
C ARG A 44 -9.96 11.48 -1.78
N ASP A 45 -8.82 11.81 -1.20
CA ASP A 45 -7.56 11.35 -1.72
C ASP A 45 -7.29 9.90 -1.32
N VAL A 46 -6.75 9.13 -2.25
CA VAL A 46 -6.38 7.73 -2.08
C VAL A 46 -5.00 7.48 -2.67
N ALA A 47 -4.39 6.39 -2.25
CA ALA A 47 -3.18 5.87 -2.88
C ALA A 47 -3.54 4.62 -3.68
N ILE A 48 -3.10 4.56 -4.94
CA ILE A 48 -3.30 3.40 -5.80
C ILE A 48 -1.94 2.75 -6.03
N LYS A 49 -1.82 1.51 -5.62
CA LYS A 49 -0.61 0.72 -5.84
C LYS A 49 -0.83 -0.20 -7.03
N VAL A 50 0.01 -0.03 -8.05
CA VAL A 50 -0.06 -0.77 -9.30
C VAL A 50 1.12 -1.72 -9.35
N LEU A 51 0.84 -3.02 -9.46
CA LEU A 51 1.89 -4.03 -9.57
C LEU A 51 2.54 -3.95 -10.94
N HIS A 52 3.86 -4.10 -10.98
CA HIS A 52 4.58 -4.16 -12.23
C HIS A 52 4.14 -5.38 -13.05
N GLU A 53 4.16 -5.25 -14.36
CA GLU A 53 3.62 -6.23 -15.30
C GLU A 53 4.18 -7.63 -15.07
N ASP A 54 5.46 -7.76 -14.80
CA ASP A 54 6.12 -9.04 -14.55
C ASP A 54 5.54 -9.77 -13.34
N LEU A 55 5.26 -9.05 -12.27
CA LEU A 55 4.67 -9.62 -11.06
C LEU A 55 3.22 -10.00 -11.28
N GLY A 56 2.46 -9.16 -12.00
CA GLY A 56 1.08 -9.44 -12.37
C GLY A 56 0.94 -10.70 -13.21
N ALA A 57 1.85 -10.91 -14.16
CA ALA A 57 1.88 -12.11 -15.00
C ALA A 57 2.21 -13.36 -14.19
N THR A 58 3.10 -13.27 -13.21
CA THR A 58 3.50 -14.40 -12.35
C THR A 58 2.41 -14.76 -11.35
N LEU A 59 1.81 -13.76 -10.71
CA LEU A 59 0.79 -13.97 -9.67
C LEU A 59 -0.57 -14.39 -10.27
N GLY A 60 -0.94 -13.79 -11.38
CA GLY A 60 -2.24 -13.96 -12.04
C GLY A 60 -3.36 -13.17 -11.37
N PRO A 61 -4.34 -12.68 -12.16
CA PRO A 61 -5.42 -11.85 -11.64
C PRO A 61 -6.30 -12.55 -10.60
N GLU A 62 -6.65 -13.82 -10.83
CA GLU A 62 -7.54 -14.57 -9.95
C GLU A 62 -6.93 -14.77 -8.56
N ARG A 63 -5.65 -15.14 -8.52
CA ARG A 63 -4.92 -15.35 -7.27
C ARG A 63 -4.73 -14.04 -6.51
N PHE A 64 -4.38 -12.97 -7.22
CA PHE A 64 -4.25 -11.64 -6.64
C PHE A 64 -5.56 -11.19 -5.97
N LEU A 65 -6.68 -11.30 -6.68
CA LEU A 65 -7.98 -10.90 -6.15
C LEU A 65 -8.42 -11.78 -4.97
N ALA A 66 -8.07 -13.06 -4.97
CA ALA A 66 -8.36 -13.96 -3.85
C ALA A 66 -7.57 -13.59 -2.59
N GLU A 67 -6.29 -13.29 -2.74
CA GLU A 67 -5.44 -12.85 -1.64
C GLU A 67 -5.89 -11.49 -1.08
N ILE A 68 -6.30 -10.59 -1.95
CA ILE A 68 -6.83 -9.27 -1.56
C ILE A 68 -8.12 -9.40 -0.75
N LYS A 69 -9.03 -10.28 -1.11
CA LYS A 69 -10.26 -10.52 -0.35
C LYS A 69 -9.99 -10.89 1.10
N THR A 70 -8.96 -11.68 1.33
CA THR A 70 -8.56 -12.07 2.68
C THR A 70 -7.99 -10.89 3.45
N THR A 71 -7.08 -10.14 2.82
CA THR A 71 -6.46 -8.94 3.42
C THR A 71 -7.48 -7.83 3.68
N ALA A 72 -8.47 -7.68 2.80
CA ALA A 72 -9.51 -6.66 2.93
C ALA A 72 -10.38 -6.83 4.19
N LYS A 73 -10.38 -8.01 4.80
CA LYS A 73 -11.11 -8.28 6.05
C LYS A 73 -10.41 -7.72 7.28
N LEU A 74 -9.14 -7.32 7.18
CA LEU A 74 -8.40 -6.76 8.29
C LEU A 74 -8.88 -5.35 8.60
N GLN A 75 -9.39 -5.15 9.81
CA GLN A 75 -9.82 -3.85 10.33
C GLN A 75 -9.15 -3.62 11.68
N HIS A 76 -8.19 -2.70 11.71
CA HIS A 76 -7.41 -2.40 12.90
C HIS A 76 -6.85 -0.98 12.82
N PRO A 77 -6.75 -0.24 13.95
CA PRO A 77 -6.26 1.14 13.94
C PRO A 77 -4.84 1.29 13.39
N HIS A 78 -4.03 0.24 13.47
CA HIS A 78 -2.64 0.26 13.03
C HIS A 78 -2.39 -0.60 11.77
N ILE A 79 -3.44 -0.90 11.03
CA ILE A 79 -3.35 -1.54 9.71
C ILE A 79 -3.98 -0.61 8.67
N LEU A 80 -3.22 -0.32 7.60
CA LEU A 80 -3.76 0.45 6.48
C LEU A 80 -4.84 -0.37 5.77
N PRO A 81 -6.10 0.10 5.75
CA PRO A 81 -7.18 -0.67 5.15
C PRO A 81 -7.07 -0.72 3.63
N LEU A 82 -7.64 -1.77 3.06
CA LEU A 82 -7.79 -1.91 1.62
C LEU A 82 -9.20 -1.43 1.24
N LEU A 83 -9.27 -0.47 0.33
CA LEU A 83 -10.54 0.13 -0.08
C LEU A 83 -11.13 -0.52 -1.33
N ASP A 84 -10.28 -0.89 -2.28
CA ASP A 84 -10.70 -1.43 -3.57
C ASP A 84 -9.53 -2.15 -4.24
N SER A 85 -9.83 -2.95 -5.25
CA SER A 85 -8.82 -3.66 -6.03
C SER A 85 -9.38 -4.04 -7.39
N GLY A 86 -8.52 -4.35 -8.32
CA GLY A 86 -8.94 -4.80 -9.63
C GLY A 86 -7.80 -5.03 -10.59
N ALA A 87 -8.19 -5.27 -11.84
CA ALA A 87 -7.31 -5.37 -12.98
C ALA A 87 -7.75 -4.33 -14.01
N GLY A 88 -6.81 -3.53 -14.50
CA GLY A 88 -7.10 -2.51 -15.50
C GLY A 88 -5.91 -2.33 -16.43
N GLY A 89 -6.15 -2.25 -17.74
CA GLY A 89 -5.08 -2.10 -18.72
C GLY A 89 -4.04 -3.21 -18.72
N GLY A 90 -4.41 -4.42 -18.30
CA GLY A 90 -3.49 -5.54 -18.14
C GLY A 90 -2.66 -5.50 -16.85
N LEU A 91 -2.92 -4.56 -15.96
CA LEU A 91 -2.20 -4.37 -14.71
C LEU A 91 -3.12 -4.66 -13.51
N LEU A 92 -2.52 -5.20 -12.44
CA LEU A 92 -3.20 -5.41 -11.17
C LEU A 92 -2.96 -4.21 -10.26
N TYR A 93 -4.00 -3.79 -9.54
CA TYR A 93 -3.90 -2.66 -8.63
C TYR A 93 -4.76 -2.84 -7.39
N TYR A 94 -4.43 -2.13 -6.33
CA TYR A 94 -5.29 -1.96 -5.17
C TYR A 94 -5.25 -0.52 -4.64
N VAL A 95 -6.33 -0.15 -3.99
CA VAL A 95 -6.57 1.20 -3.50
C VAL A 95 -6.62 1.21 -1.98
N MET A 96 -5.93 2.17 -1.39
CA MET A 96 -5.85 2.37 0.06
C MET A 96 -6.00 3.86 0.38
N PRO A 97 -6.32 4.22 1.62
CA PRO A 97 -6.33 5.62 2.00
C PRO A 97 -4.96 6.27 1.78
N TYR A 98 -4.97 7.52 1.35
CA TYR A 98 -3.75 8.31 1.32
C TYR A 98 -3.39 8.77 2.74
N VAL A 99 -2.21 8.42 3.19
CA VAL A 99 -1.68 8.87 4.48
C VAL A 99 -0.70 10.00 4.23
N ALA A 100 -1.09 11.21 4.60
CA ALA A 100 -0.27 12.40 4.45
C ALA A 100 0.78 12.47 5.58
N GLY A 101 1.69 11.53 5.57
CA GLY A 101 2.76 11.43 6.57
C GLY A 101 4.01 10.84 5.94
N GLU A 102 5.01 10.64 6.78
CA GLU A 102 6.25 10.00 6.33
C GLU A 102 6.24 8.50 6.68
N THR A 103 7.08 7.73 6.02
CA THR A 103 7.36 6.36 6.44
C THR A 103 8.31 6.37 7.64
N LEU A 104 8.34 5.27 8.39
CA LEU A 104 9.33 5.10 9.44
C LEU A 104 10.76 5.15 8.87
N ARG A 105 10.96 4.66 7.65
CA ARG A 105 12.27 4.78 6.98
C ARG A 105 12.68 6.23 6.79
N ASN A 106 11.79 7.08 6.31
CA ASN A 106 12.08 8.50 6.11
C ASN A 106 12.45 9.19 7.43
N ARG A 107 11.72 8.88 8.49
CA ARG A 107 12.00 9.43 9.82
C ARG A 107 13.36 8.98 10.35
N LEU A 108 13.69 7.69 10.23
CA LEU A 108 14.98 7.15 10.66
C LEU A 108 16.15 7.75 9.86
N THR A 109 15.95 7.98 8.56
CA THR A 109 16.96 8.63 7.73
C THR A 109 17.21 10.09 8.18
N ARG A 110 16.15 10.79 8.52
CA ARG A 110 16.20 12.19 8.95
C ARG A 110 16.74 12.35 10.39
N GLU A 111 16.31 11.49 11.31
CA GLU A 111 16.62 11.62 12.73
C GLU A 111 17.76 10.70 13.20
N THR A 112 18.18 9.74 12.37
CA THR A 112 19.19 8.71 12.66
C THR A 112 18.71 7.68 13.68
N GLN A 113 18.14 8.11 14.79
CA GLN A 113 17.53 7.26 15.80
C GLN A 113 16.29 7.92 16.39
N LEU A 114 15.39 7.10 16.91
CA LEU A 114 14.16 7.56 17.53
C LEU A 114 14.38 7.79 19.03
N PRO A 115 13.64 8.74 19.64
CA PRO A 115 13.46 8.73 21.09
C PRO A 115 12.96 7.37 21.55
N ILE A 116 13.42 6.88 22.69
CA ILE A 116 13.07 5.54 23.20
C ILE A 116 11.55 5.38 23.35
N GLU A 117 10.87 6.41 23.83
CA GLU A 117 9.41 6.39 23.97
C GLU A 117 8.69 6.17 22.65
N ASP A 118 9.15 6.83 21.59
CA ASP A 118 8.59 6.67 20.24
C ASP A 118 8.87 5.28 19.69
N ALA A 119 10.10 4.78 19.87
CA ALA A 119 10.46 3.44 19.43
C ALA A 119 9.61 2.37 20.09
N VAL A 120 9.37 2.47 21.41
CA VAL A 120 8.53 1.54 22.17
C VAL A 120 7.07 1.61 21.70
N ARG A 121 6.55 2.83 21.53
CA ARG A 121 5.17 3.03 21.05
C ARG A 121 4.96 2.42 19.67
N ILE A 122 5.85 2.73 18.72
CA ILE A 122 5.75 2.21 17.35
C ILE A 122 5.87 0.68 17.34
N ALA A 123 6.81 0.11 18.08
CA ALA A 123 6.97 -1.34 18.19
C ALA A 123 5.70 -2.01 18.76
N ARG A 124 5.09 -1.41 19.76
CA ARG A 124 3.84 -1.91 20.38
C ARG A 124 2.68 -1.84 19.39
N GLU A 125 2.52 -0.75 18.67
CA GLU A 125 1.47 -0.56 17.68
C GLU A 125 1.61 -1.54 16.52
N VAL A 126 2.82 -1.76 16.03
CA VAL A 126 3.11 -2.76 14.98
C VAL A 126 2.83 -4.18 15.50
N ALA A 127 3.23 -4.49 16.72
CA ALA A 127 2.94 -5.80 17.33
C ALA A 127 1.44 -6.06 17.45
N ASP A 128 0.65 -5.06 17.82
CA ASP A 128 -0.81 -5.16 17.90
C ASP A 128 -1.41 -5.42 16.52
N ALA A 129 -0.94 -4.73 15.50
CA ALA A 129 -1.37 -4.95 14.12
C ALA A 129 -1.07 -6.37 13.65
N LEU A 130 0.14 -6.85 13.91
CA LEU A 130 0.55 -8.21 13.56
C LEU A 130 -0.26 -9.28 14.31
N ALA A 131 -0.53 -9.07 15.60
CA ALA A 131 -1.34 -9.99 16.39
C ALA A 131 -2.75 -10.12 15.81
N HIS A 132 -3.33 -9.00 15.39
CA HIS A 132 -4.65 -8.99 14.75
C HIS A 132 -4.63 -9.77 13.44
N ALA A 133 -3.66 -9.51 12.56
CA ALA A 133 -3.51 -10.21 11.29
C ALA A 133 -3.28 -11.71 11.48
N HIS A 134 -2.41 -12.09 12.42
CA HIS A 134 -2.12 -13.50 12.73
C HIS A 134 -3.38 -14.22 13.23
N GLY A 135 -4.22 -13.55 14.02
CA GLY A 135 -5.50 -14.09 14.46
C GLY A 135 -6.46 -14.39 13.31
N HIS A 136 -6.26 -13.77 12.16
CA HIS A 136 -7.02 -14.02 10.91
C HIS A 136 -6.27 -14.93 9.94
N GLY A 137 -5.16 -15.53 10.36
CA GLY A 137 -4.35 -16.41 9.52
C GLY A 137 -3.50 -15.70 8.48
N ILE A 138 -3.30 -14.39 8.62
CA ILE A 138 -2.54 -13.58 7.67
C ILE A 138 -1.18 -13.25 8.27
N ILE A 139 -0.12 -13.55 7.52
CA ILE A 139 1.26 -13.23 7.88
C ILE A 139 1.74 -12.14 6.92
N HIS A 140 2.33 -11.08 7.46
CA HIS A 140 2.77 -9.94 6.65
C HIS A 140 3.90 -10.32 5.67
N ARG A 141 4.94 -10.97 6.16
CA ARG A 141 6.11 -11.47 5.40
C ARG A 141 7.12 -10.41 4.94
N ASP A 142 6.85 -9.13 5.14
CA ASP A 142 7.75 -8.06 4.70
C ASP A 142 7.71 -6.84 5.64
N ILE A 143 7.76 -7.07 6.95
CA ILE A 143 7.82 -5.98 7.93
C ILE A 143 9.17 -5.30 7.85
N LYS A 144 9.14 -4.01 7.55
CA LYS A 144 10.32 -3.15 7.46
C LYS A 144 9.90 -1.68 7.56
N PRO A 145 10.82 -0.75 7.86
CA PRO A 145 10.46 0.65 8.03
C PRO A 145 9.76 1.30 6.83
N GLU A 146 10.02 0.83 5.62
CA GLU A 146 9.36 1.32 4.40
C GLU A 146 7.87 0.99 4.37
N ASN A 147 7.44 -0.07 5.06
CA ASN A 147 6.06 -0.52 5.12
C ASN A 147 5.33 -0.08 6.38
N ILE A 148 5.93 0.83 7.15
CA ILE A 148 5.31 1.43 8.33
C ILE A 148 5.14 2.92 8.07
N LEU A 149 3.88 3.35 7.93
CA LEU A 149 3.53 4.76 7.77
C LEU A 149 3.33 5.38 9.15
N LEU A 150 3.71 6.64 9.29
CA LEU A 150 3.50 7.39 10.52
C LEU A 150 2.44 8.46 10.29
N GLN A 151 1.32 8.31 10.99
CA GLN A 151 0.20 9.24 10.95
C GLN A 151 0.03 9.88 12.31
N GLY A 152 0.34 11.16 12.43
CA GLY A 152 0.34 11.84 13.72
C GLY A 152 1.28 11.20 14.75
N GLY A 153 2.39 10.61 14.30
CA GLY A 153 3.34 9.88 15.13
C GLY A 153 2.96 8.43 15.43
N HIS A 154 1.78 7.99 15.02
CA HIS A 154 1.30 6.62 15.22
C HIS A 154 1.59 5.73 14.02
N ALA A 155 1.94 4.46 14.28
CA ALA A 155 2.27 3.51 13.23
C ALA A 155 1.01 2.96 12.55
N VAL A 156 1.08 2.88 11.22
CA VAL A 156 0.09 2.20 10.39
C VAL A 156 0.86 1.26 9.46
N VAL A 157 0.60 -0.03 9.59
CA VAL A 157 1.31 -1.05 8.79
C VAL A 157 0.62 -1.21 7.44
N ALA A 158 1.40 -1.11 6.37
CA ALA A 158 0.95 -1.27 5.00
C ALA A 158 1.44 -2.60 4.40
N ASP A 159 0.85 -2.99 3.28
CA ASP A 159 1.29 -4.09 2.41
C ASP A 159 1.24 -5.49 3.03
N PHE A 160 0.16 -5.81 3.74
CA PHE A 160 -0.07 -7.15 4.25
C PHE A 160 -0.26 -8.17 3.13
N GLY A 161 0.62 -9.16 3.05
CA GLY A 161 0.40 -10.44 2.35
C GLY A 161 0.27 -10.41 0.82
N ILE A 162 0.41 -9.26 0.17
CA ILE A 162 0.01 -9.11 -1.23
C ILE A 162 1.12 -9.50 -2.23
N ALA A 163 2.37 -9.51 -1.82
CA ALA A 163 3.48 -9.46 -2.76
C ALA A 163 4.37 -10.71 -2.82
N ARG A 164 4.00 -11.82 -2.19
CA ARG A 164 4.85 -13.02 -2.27
C ARG A 164 4.03 -14.27 -2.59
N ALA A 165 4.19 -14.66 -3.81
CA ALA A 165 3.84 -16.02 -4.21
C ALA A 165 4.83 -16.99 -3.59
#